data_101f13a9060672b97ca0201569989373
#
_entry.id   101f13a9060672b97ca0201569989373
#
_cell.length_a   1.000
_cell.length_b   1.000
_cell.length_c   1.000
_cell.angle_alpha   90.00
_cell.angle_beta   90.00
_cell.angle_gamma   90.00
#
_symmetry.space_group_name_H-M   'P 1'
#
loop_
_entity.id
_entity.type
_entity.pdbx_description
1 polymer ?
#
loop_
_entity_poly.entity_id
_entity_poly.type
_entity_poly.pdbx_seq_one_letter_code
_entity_poly.pdbx_strand_id
1 'polypeptide(L)'
;MAFLNDNYLKLKAGYLFPEIGRRVKVFCDANPEAAKRLIRCGIGDVTEPLPQAVIAAMHKAVDEMASRETFKGYGPEQGYEWLRATIAKNDFRDRGIEIADDEIFVSDGSKCDCGAILDILGAKNKIAISDPVYPVYVDTNVMAGHTGGANEAGAFSKLVYLPCRPSNGFIPEPPKKHVDVIYLCSPNNPTGAAATREQLEAWVKYALEHKSVILFDAAYEAYISDPALPHSIYEISGARECAIEFRSFSKNGGFTGTRCAFTVVPKHLRAATKTGEMQPLHPLWLRRMTTKFNGVSYIVQRAAEALYSPEGKQQVQELIKHYLGNAEVLRKGAKKAGLKVFGGVNAPYIWVRTPKGVTSWQAFDKILNEANVVITPGSGFGSKGEGYFRISAFNSRANAEEVARRLQELKW
;
A
#
# COMPACT_ATOMS: atom_id res chain seq x y z
N MET A 1 19.60 28.58 -19.02
CA MET A 1 18.60 28.51 -17.95
C MET A 1 18.09 27.09 -17.89
N ALA A 2 18.02 26.48 -16.68
CA ALA A 2 17.41 25.17 -16.52
C ALA A 2 15.89 25.30 -16.45
N PHE A 3 15.15 24.32 -17.01
CA PHE A 3 13.70 24.23 -16.93
C PHE A 3 13.33 23.18 -15.87
N LEU A 4 12.31 23.45 -15.08
CA LEU A 4 11.75 22.52 -14.12
C LEU A 4 10.74 21.56 -14.79
N ASN A 5 10.38 20.50 -14.11
CA ASN A 5 9.25 19.64 -14.52
C ASN A 5 7.93 20.27 -14.04
N ASP A 6 7.24 21.00 -14.92
CA ASP A 6 6.01 21.74 -14.62
C ASP A 6 4.87 20.86 -14.08
N ASN A 7 4.97 19.52 -14.25
CA ASN A 7 3.97 18.62 -13.70
C ASN A 7 3.90 18.69 -12.17
N TYR A 8 5.02 18.99 -11.50
CA TYR A 8 5.05 19.16 -10.04
C TYR A 8 4.21 20.35 -9.57
N LEU A 9 4.01 21.37 -10.41
CA LEU A 9 3.15 22.53 -10.10
C LEU A 9 1.65 22.17 -10.09
N LYS A 10 1.27 21.01 -10.63
CA LYS A 10 -0.11 20.51 -10.60
C LYS A 10 -0.48 19.87 -9.27
N LEU A 11 0.52 19.49 -8.46
CA LEU A 11 0.31 18.94 -7.13
C LEU A 11 -0.15 20.06 -6.20
N LYS A 12 -1.28 19.86 -5.51
CA LYS A 12 -1.77 20.84 -4.54
C LYS A 12 -0.79 20.93 -3.37
N ALA A 13 -0.32 22.14 -3.06
CA ALA A 13 0.32 22.41 -1.79
C ALA A 13 -0.70 22.17 -0.66
N GLY A 14 -0.37 21.35 0.34
CA GLY A 14 -1.31 21.05 1.42
C GLY A 14 -2.13 19.79 1.21
N TYR A 15 -1.49 18.75 0.76
CA TYR A 15 -2.00 17.40 0.70
C TYR A 15 -2.49 16.88 2.07
N LEU A 16 -3.38 15.86 2.06
CA LEU A 16 -4.06 15.25 3.20
C LEU A 16 -3.27 15.22 4.52
N PHE A 17 -2.08 14.64 4.54
CA PHE A 17 -1.31 14.44 5.78
C PHE A 17 -0.73 15.73 6.37
N PRO A 18 -0.19 16.68 5.60
CA PRO A 18 0.16 18.02 6.10
C PRO A 18 -1.02 18.76 6.71
N GLU A 19 -2.21 18.72 6.11
CA GLU A 19 -3.40 19.39 6.66
C GLU A 19 -3.88 18.73 7.96
N ILE A 20 -3.85 17.39 8.04
CA ILE A 20 -4.09 16.66 9.31
C ILE A 20 -3.07 17.13 10.37
N GLY A 21 -1.77 17.15 10.02
CA GLY A 21 -0.71 17.59 10.92
C GLY A 21 -0.92 19.02 11.42
N ARG A 22 -1.30 19.94 10.54
CA ARG A 22 -1.61 21.32 10.88
C ARG A 22 -2.78 21.44 11.87
N ARG A 23 -3.91 20.74 11.60
CA ARG A 23 -5.08 20.76 12.50
C ARG A 23 -4.77 20.13 13.85
N VAL A 24 -4.04 19.00 13.87
CA VAL A 24 -3.60 18.37 15.11
C VAL A 24 -2.68 19.30 15.90
N LYS A 25 -1.76 20.00 15.25
CA LYS A 25 -0.89 20.98 15.93
C LYS A 25 -1.71 22.10 16.56
N VAL A 26 -2.62 22.71 15.81
CA VAL A 26 -3.51 23.77 16.32
C VAL A 26 -4.32 23.28 17.53
N PHE A 27 -4.86 22.06 17.46
CA PHE A 27 -5.58 21.46 18.59
C PHE A 27 -4.68 21.27 19.81
N CYS A 28 -3.47 20.73 19.64
CA CYS A 28 -2.54 20.48 20.74
C CYS A 28 -2.07 21.80 21.40
N ASP A 29 -1.77 22.81 20.60
CA ASP A 29 -1.34 24.12 21.08
C ASP A 29 -2.45 24.81 21.90
N ALA A 30 -3.71 24.67 21.47
CA ALA A 30 -4.88 25.23 22.16
C ALA A 30 -5.34 24.41 23.38
N ASN A 31 -5.00 23.11 23.45
CA ASN A 31 -5.51 22.19 24.46
C ASN A 31 -4.38 21.30 25.02
N PRO A 32 -3.41 21.82 25.79
CA PRO A 32 -2.23 21.04 26.25
C PRO A 32 -2.57 19.78 27.06
N GLU A 33 -3.62 19.82 27.90
CA GLU A 33 -4.03 18.66 28.70
C GLU A 33 -4.73 17.58 27.84
N ALA A 34 -5.52 17.99 26.84
CA ALA A 34 -6.13 17.06 25.89
C ALA A 34 -5.07 16.44 24.97
N ALA A 35 -4.02 17.20 24.63
CA ALA A 35 -2.89 16.72 23.81
C ALA A 35 -2.16 15.52 24.45
N LYS A 36 -2.06 15.46 25.79
CA LYS A 36 -1.48 14.33 26.53
C LYS A 36 -2.28 13.04 26.36
N ARG A 37 -3.57 13.14 26.05
CA ARG A 37 -4.50 11.99 25.89
C ARG A 37 -4.79 11.69 24.43
N LEU A 38 -4.09 12.35 23.51
CA LEU A 38 -4.32 12.20 22.07
C LEU A 38 -3.87 10.81 21.57
N ILE A 39 -4.79 10.07 20.96
CA ILE A 39 -4.48 8.79 20.34
C ILE A 39 -4.48 8.95 18.81
N ARG A 40 -3.39 8.52 18.18
CA ARG A 40 -3.20 8.66 16.74
C ARG A 40 -3.56 7.35 16.02
N CYS A 41 -4.69 7.35 15.29
CA CYS A 41 -5.17 6.27 14.45
C CYS A 41 -5.32 6.69 12.97
N GLY A 42 -4.65 7.78 12.57
CA GLY A 42 -4.74 8.33 11.21
C GLY A 42 -3.69 7.77 10.25
N ILE A 43 -2.48 7.50 10.74
CA ILE A 43 -1.35 7.08 9.89
C ILE A 43 -1.31 5.55 9.81
N GLY A 44 -0.99 5.03 8.63
CA GLY A 44 -0.77 3.61 8.40
C GLY A 44 0.67 3.20 8.72
N ASP A 45 1.19 3.61 9.87
CA ASP A 45 2.51 3.24 10.35
C ASP A 45 2.41 2.19 11.46
N VAL A 46 3.29 1.20 11.44
CA VAL A 46 3.35 0.16 12.47
C VAL A 46 3.88 0.74 13.77
N THR A 47 3.46 0.18 14.90
CA THR A 47 3.77 0.70 16.25
C THR A 47 4.51 -0.28 17.11
N GLU A 48 4.44 -1.57 16.79
CA GLU A 48 5.19 -2.59 17.51
C GLU A 48 6.65 -2.64 17.06
N PRO A 49 7.59 -3.01 17.93
CA PRO A 49 8.99 -3.17 17.60
C PRO A 49 9.21 -4.25 16.54
N LEU A 50 10.38 -4.21 15.90
CA LEU A 50 10.80 -5.26 14.97
C LEU A 50 10.84 -6.64 15.64
N PRO A 51 10.51 -7.73 14.93
CA PRO A 51 10.67 -9.09 15.40
C PRO A 51 12.09 -9.36 15.91
N GLN A 52 12.24 -10.15 16.97
CA GLN A 52 13.55 -10.45 17.55
C GLN A 52 14.46 -11.20 16.57
N ALA A 53 13.90 -12.09 15.73
CA ALA A 53 14.64 -12.76 14.66
C ALA A 53 15.26 -11.74 13.68
N VAL A 54 14.54 -10.65 13.37
CA VAL A 54 15.03 -9.56 12.52
C VAL A 54 16.17 -8.82 13.20
N ILE A 55 16.02 -8.45 14.48
CA ILE A 55 17.05 -7.74 15.25
C ILE A 55 18.33 -8.58 15.33
N ALA A 56 18.20 -9.88 15.66
CA ALA A 56 19.34 -10.80 15.73
C ALA A 56 20.07 -10.91 14.37
N ALA A 57 19.32 -11.00 13.27
CA ALA A 57 19.88 -11.05 11.92
C ALA A 57 20.61 -9.74 11.54
N MET A 58 20.05 -8.59 11.93
CA MET A 58 20.70 -7.29 11.71
C MET A 58 22.03 -7.18 12.48
N HIS A 59 22.06 -7.55 13.75
CA HIS A 59 23.30 -7.55 14.54
C HIS A 59 24.35 -8.45 13.90
N LYS A 60 24.00 -9.69 13.56
CA LYS A 60 24.90 -10.60 12.85
C LYS A 60 25.43 -10.01 11.56
N ALA A 61 24.55 -9.40 10.75
CA ALA A 61 24.95 -8.79 9.49
C ALA A 61 25.89 -7.58 9.69
N VAL A 62 25.72 -6.81 10.78
CA VAL A 62 26.65 -5.72 11.16
C VAL A 62 28.01 -6.29 11.54
N ASP A 63 28.04 -7.35 12.37
CA ASP A 63 29.30 -8.02 12.77
C ASP A 63 30.04 -8.57 11.55
N GLU A 64 29.34 -9.12 10.57
CA GLU A 64 29.92 -9.57 9.28
C GLU A 64 30.57 -8.44 8.48
N MET A 65 30.14 -7.19 8.66
CA MET A 65 30.78 -6.02 8.01
C MET A 65 32.08 -5.59 8.68
N ALA A 66 32.39 -6.10 9.87
CA ALA A 66 33.56 -5.69 10.65
C ALA A 66 34.85 -6.37 10.21
N SER A 67 34.81 -7.46 9.44
CA SER A 67 36.00 -8.18 8.98
C SER A 67 36.16 -8.12 7.47
N ARG A 68 37.40 -8.11 7.00
CA ARG A 68 37.73 -8.03 5.57
C ARG A 68 37.20 -9.23 4.78
N GLU A 69 37.13 -10.40 5.41
CA GLU A 69 36.74 -11.67 4.80
C GLU A 69 35.22 -11.73 4.57
N THR A 70 34.43 -11.05 5.41
CA THR A 70 32.95 -11.09 5.38
C THR A 70 32.32 -9.78 4.94
N PHE A 71 33.10 -8.70 4.82
CA PHE A 71 32.65 -7.39 4.37
C PHE A 71 31.90 -7.48 3.02
N LYS A 72 30.80 -6.75 2.93
CA LYS A 72 29.97 -6.62 1.71
C LYS A 72 30.00 -5.18 1.21
N GLY A 73 30.54 -4.99 -0.01
CA GLY A 73 30.42 -3.73 -0.76
C GLY A 73 29.05 -3.62 -1.43
N TYR A 74 29.02 -3.01 -2.61
CA TYR A 74 27.80 -2.97 -3.43
C TYR A 74 27.33 -4.39 -3.73
N GLY A 75 26.08 -4.68 -3.34
CA GLY A 75 25.40 -5.92 -3.70
C GLY A 75 24.79 -5.86 -5.10
N PRO A 76 24.19 -6.97 -5.57
CA PRO A 76 23.41 -6.96 -6.80
C PRO A 76 22.25 -5.96 -6.68
N GLU A 77 22.06 -5.11 -7.69
CA GLU A 77 21.00 -4.08 -7.70
C GLU A 77 19.60 -4.69 -7.66
N GLN A 78 19.45 -5.90 -8.17
CA GLN A 78 18.19 -6.68 -8.10
C GLN A 78 17.91 -7.27 -6.70
N GLY A 79 18.90 -7.21 -5.80
CA GLY A 79 18.89 -7.89 -4.51
C GLY A 79 19.64 -9.22 -4.54
N TYR A 80 20.10 -9.65 -3.37
CA TYR A 80 20.86 -10.90 -3.24
C TYR A 80 20.01 -12.11 -3.64
N GLU A 81 20.64 -13.06 -4.34
CA GLU A 81 20.00 -14.28 -4.84
C GLU A 81 19.34 -15.10 -3.72
N TRP A 82 20.02 -15.25 -2.57
CA TRP A 82 19.49 -15.98 -1.43
C TRP A 82 18.17 -15.38 -0.91
N LEU A 83 18.02 -14.04 -0.89
CA LEU A 83 16.76 -13.41 -0.50
C LEU A 83 15.68 -13.60 -1.56
N ARG A 84 16.01 -13.41 -2.84
CA ARG A 84 15.08 -13.61 -3.95
C ARG A 84 14.57 -15.06 -4.01
N ALA A 85 15.47 -16.05 -3.84
CA ALA A 85 15.13 -17.46 -3.76
C ALA A 85 14.21 -17.77 -2.56
N THR A 86 14.51 -17.16 -1.41
CA THR A 86 13.68 -17.28 -0.19
C THR A 86 12.28 -16.72 -0.40
N ILE A 87 12.16 -15.54 -1.00
CA ILE A 87 10.88 -14.91 -1.37
C ILE A 87 10.13 -15.80 -2.36
N ALA A 88 10.77 -16.19 -3.48
CA ALA A 88 10.15 -17.02 -4.51
C ALA A 88 9.59 -18.34 -3.94
N LYS A 89 10.35 -18.95 -3.03
CA LYS A 89 9.90 -20.19 -2.36
C LYS A 89 8.68 -19.93 -1.47
N ASN A 90 8.78 -19.01 -0.51
CA ASN A 90 7.80 -18.88 0.57
C ASN A 90 6.52 -18.15 0.15
N ASP A 91 6.64 -17.09 -0.67
CA ASP A 91 5.49 -16.27 -1.04
C ASP A 91 4.75 -16.77 -2.28
N PHE A 92 5.43 -17.59 -3.12
CA PHE A 92 4.88 -18.04 -4.39
C PHE A 92 4.89 -19.58 -4.52
N ARG A 93 6.06 -20.25 -4.59
CA ARG A 93 6.12 -21.70 -4.88
C ARG A 93 5.44 -22.56 -3.82
N ASP A 94 5.56 -22.23 -2.54
CA ASP A 94 4.86 -22.93 -1.45
C ASP A 94 3.33 -22.75 -1.53
N ARG A 95 2.83 -21.83 -2.40
CA ARG A 95 1.40 -21.62 -2.74
C ARG A 95 1.04 -22.16 -4.13
N GLY A 96 1.95 -22.89 -4.79
CA GLY A 96 1.72 -23.44 -6.13
C GLY A 96 1.85 -22.42 -7.26
N ILE A 97 2.50 -21.28 -7.02
CA ILE A 97 2.71 -20.23 -8.01
C ILE A 97 4.16 -20.28 -8.51
N GLU A 98 4.34 -20.44 -9.83
CA GLU A 98 5.66 -20.47 -10.45
C GLU A 98 6.18 -19.04 -10.72
N ILE A 99 7.03 -18.53 -9.82
CA ILE A 99 7.81 -17.31 -10.00
C ILE A 99 9.29 -17.67 -9.89
N ALA A 100 10.08 -17.27 -10.88
CA ALA A 100 11.52 -17.47 -10.88
C ALA A 100 12.21 -16.40 -9.98
N ASP A 101 13.33 -16.78 -9.38
CA ASP A 101 14.07 -15.90 -8.46
C ASP A 101 14.51 -14.60 -9.14
N ASP A 102 14.81 -14.65 -10.45
CA ASP A 102 15.20 -13.49 -11.24
C ASP A 102 14.02 -12.66 -11.79
N GLU A 103 12.77 -13.05 -11.52
CA GLU A 103 11.57 -12.21 -11.72
C GLU A 103 11.29 -11.31 -10.51
N ILE A 104 12.06 -11.47 -9.40
CA ILE A 104 11.92 -10.71 -8.15
C ILE A 104 13.00 -9.64 -8.08
N PHE A 105 12.59 -8.42 -7.76
CA PHE A 105 13.45 -7.25 -7.60
C PHE A 105 13.27 -6.66 -6.21
N VAL A 106 14.29 -6.78 -5.36
CA VAL A 106 14.27 -6.23 -4.00
C VAL A 106 14.49 -4.72 -4.05
N SER A 107 13.70 -3.97 -3.29
CA SER A 107 13.70 -2.51 -3.27
C SER A 107 13.60 -1.94 -1.85
N ASP A 108 13.72 -0.62 -1.72
CA ASP A 108 13.62 0.12 -0.47
C ASP A 108 12.18 0.50 -0.06
N GLY A 109 11.18 -0.02 -0.76
CA GLY A 109 9.78 0.18 -0.42
C GLY A 109 8.83 0.18 -1.61
N SER A 110 7.66 -0.46 -1.49
CA SER A 110 6.66 -0.52 -2.56
C SER A 110 6.19 0.86 -3.03
N LYS A 111 6.22 1.90 -2.17
CA LYS A 111 5.97 3.28 -2.58
C LYS A 111 6.96 3.75 -3.64
N CYS A 112 8.24 3.48 -3.45
CA CYS A 112 9.29 3.81 -4.41
C CYS A 112 9.08 3.05 -5.72
N ASP A 113 8.74 1.77 -5.64
CA ASP A 113 8.46 0.93 -6.81
C ASP A 113 7.25 1.42 -7.61
N CYS A 114 6.13 1.76 -6.92
CA CYS A 114 4.93 2.31 -7.56
C CYS A 114 5.20 3.62 -8.32
N GLY A 115 6.15 4.43 -7.84
CA GLY A 115 6.60 5.64 -8.55
C GLY A 115 7.58 5.32 -9.67
N ALA A 116 8.54 4.47 -9.39
CA ALA A 116 9.65 4.12 -10.28
C ALA A 116 9.21 3.33 -11.53
N ILE A 117 8.15 2.51 -11.42
CA ILE A 117 7.65 1.72 -12.55
C ILE A 117 7.19 2.59 -13.73
N LEU A 118 6.81 3.84 -13.46
CA LEU A 118 6.41 4.80 -14.48
C LEU A 118 7.57 5.21 -15.41
N ASP A 119 8.82 5.01 -14.98
CA ASP A 119 9.99 5.27 -15.83
C ASP A 119 10.03 4.38 -17.09
N ILE A 120 9.41 3.19 -17.04
CA ILE A 120 9.37 2.25 -18.16
C ILE A 120 8.03 2.23 -18.91
N LEU A 121 7.05 3.04 -18.47
CA LEU A 121 5.74 3.13 -19.09
C LEU A 121 5.56 4.45 -19.84
N GLY A 122 4.98 4.39 -21.03
CA GLY A 122 4.85 5.55 -21.91
C GLY A 122 3.90 6.62 -21.37
N ALA A 123 4.24 7.90 -21.54
CA ALA A 123 3.48 9.04 -21.04
C ALA A 123 2.07 9.22 -21.66
N LYS A 124 1.74 8.48 -22.73
CA LYS A 124 0.42 8.52 -23.40
C LYS A 124 -0.56 7.47 -22.90
N ASN A 125 -0.11 6.58 -21.97
CA ASN A 125 -0.97 5.56 -21.40
C ASN A 125 -2.18 6.17 -20.68
N LYS A 126 -3.35 5.58 -20.88
CA LYS A 126 -4.56 5.85 -20.10
C LYS A 126 -4.47 5.07 -18.81
N ILE A 127 -4.46 5.78 -17.70
CA ILE A 127 -4.27 5.19 -16.37
C ILE A 127 -5.61 5.06 -15.66
N ALA A 128 -5.96 3.86 -15.20
CA ALA A 128 -7.12 3.61 -14.35
C ALA A 128 -6.68 3.45 -12.89
N ILE A 129 -7.39 4.12 -11.99
CA ILE A 129 -7.08 4.16 -10.54
C ILE A 129 -8.38 4.02 -9.76
N SER A 130 -8.39 3.19 -8.73
CA SER A 130 -9.52 3.06 -7.79
C SER A 130 -9.83 4.41 -7.12
N ASP A 131 -11.10 4.66 -6.76
CA ASP A 131 -11.53 5.82 -5.99
C ASP A 131 -12.55 5.36 -4.92
N PRO A 132 -12.23 5.43 -3.62
CA PRO A 132 -11.02 5.97 -2.99
C PRO A 132 -9.81 5.03 -3.11
N VAL A 133 -8.61 5.64 -3.03
CA VAL A 133 -7.35 4.91 -3.18
C VAL A 133 -6.20 5.57 -2.42
N TYR A 134 -5.10 4.84 -2.29
CA TYR A 134 -3.84 5.39 -1.79
C TYR A 134 -3.33 6.49 -2.74
N PRO A 135 -3.19 7.72 -2.25
CA PRO A 135 -2.98 8.89 -3.11
C PRO A 135 -1.68 8.88 -3.92
N VAL A 136 -0.70 8.10 -3.48
CA VAL A 136 0.60 8.00 -4.17
C VAL A 136 0.44 7.58 -5.63
N TYR A 137 -0.55 6.75 -5.97
CA TYR A 137 -0.78 6.36 -7.37
C TYR A 137 -1.20 7.56 -8.24
N VAL A 138 -2.00 8.48 -7.69
CA VAL A 138 -2.36 9.72 -8.39
C VAL A 138 -1.13 10.62 -8.50
N ASP A 139 -0.46 10.91 -7.39
CA ASP A 139 0.63 11.88 -7.33
C ASP A 139 1.83 11.48 -8.21
N THR A 140 2.22 10.20 -8.20
CA THR A 140 3.31 9.70 -9.05
C THR A 140 2.98 9.82 -10.53
N ASN A 141 1.72 9.58 -10.92
CA ASN A 141 1.25 9.80 -12.29
C ASN A 141 1.20 11.29 -12.66
N VAL A 142 0.89 12.18 -11.72
CA VAL A 142 1.00 13.64 -11.93
C VAL A 142 2.45 14.01 -12.21
N MET A 143 3.39 13.60 -11.35
CA MET A 143 4.82 13.86 -11.49
C MET A 143 5.37 13.36 -12.83
N ALA A 144 4.91 12.20 -13.30
CA ALA A 144 5.28 11.61 -14.58
C ALA A 144 4.59 12.24 -15.80
N GLY A 145 3.60 13.13 -15.60
CA GLY A 145 2.91 13.83 -16.68
C GLY A 145 1.77 13.05 -17.34
N HIS A 146 1.29 11.98 -16.73
CA HIS A 146 0.22 11.12 -17.28
C HIS A 146 -1.19 11.67 -17.09
N THR A 147 -1.41 12.74 -16.29
CA THR A 147 -2.72 13.07 -15.74
C THR A 147 -3.50 14.18 -16.43
N GLY A 148 -2.86 15.01 -17.23
CA GLY A 148 -3.47 16.25 -17.73
C GLY A 148 -3.64 17.31 -16.63
N GLY A 149 -4.62 18.20 -16.80
CA GLY A 149 -5.01 19.22 -15.81
C GLY A 149 -6.00 18.68 -14.78
N ALA A 150 -6.02 19.27 -13.58
CA ALA A 150 -7.03 19.02 -12.58
C ALA A 150 -8.26 19.92 -12.80
N ASN A 151 -9.46 19.41 -12.52
CA ASN A 151 -10.68 20.21 -12.43
C ASN A 151 -10.79 20.87 -11.03
N GLU A 152 -11.85 21.66 -10.81
CA GLU A 152 -12.10 22.34 -9.52
C GLU A 152 -12.20 21.36 -8.33
N ALA A 153 -12.73 20.16 -8.56
CA ALA A 153 -12.81 19.10 -7.54
C ALA A 153 -11.46 18.38 -7.33
N GLY A 154 -10.42 18.72 -8.08
CA GLY A 154 -9.08 18.10 -7.97
C GLY A 154 -8.94 16.78 -8.71
N ALA A 155 -9.92 16.36 -9.51
CA ALA A 155 -9.81 15.18 -10.33
C ALA A 155 -9.07 15.51 -11.66
N PHE A 156 -8.13 14.67 -12.04
CA PHE A 156 -7.30 14.85 -13.23
C PHE A 156 -7.98 14.30 -14.49
N SER A 157 -7.99 15.09 -15.57
CA SER A 157 -8.81 14.84 -16.76
C SER A 157 -8.44 13.59 -17.56
N LYS A 158 -7.17 13.12 -17.46
CA LYS A 158 -6.69 11.94 -18.18
C LYS A 158 -6.68 10.66 -17.36
N LEU A 159 -7.01 10.74 -16.05
CA LEU A 159 -7.17 9.55 -15.21
C LEU A 159 -8.59 9.00 -15.33
N VAL A 160 -8.69 7.67 -15.36
CA VAL A 160 -9.96 6.95 -15.27
C VAL A 160 -10.15 6.51 -13.83
N TYR A 161 -11.05 7.17 -13.11
CA TYR A 161 -11.37 6.83 -11.74
C TYR A 161 -12.38 5.69 -11.69
N LEU A 162 -12.01 4.61 -11.00
CA LEU A 162 -12.80 3.39 -10.84
C LEU A 162 -13.53 3.44 -9.49
N PRO A 163 -14.85 3.64 -9.44
CA PRO A 163 -15.55 3.89 -8.18
C PRO A 163 -15.62 2.64 -7.30
N CYS A 164 -15.12 2.75 -6.08
CA CYS A 164 -15.24 1.75 -5.02
C CYS A 164 -16.34 2.17 -4.06
N ARG A 165 -17.41 1.39 -3.96
CA ARG A 165 -18.63 1.71 -3.23
C ARG A 165 -19.12 0.51 -2.42
N PRO A 166 -20.04 0.70 -1.46
CA PRO A 166 -20.65 -0.42 -0.73
C PRO A 166 -21.32 -1.47 -1.65
N SER A 167 -21.87 -1.03 -2.80
CA SER A 167 -22.56 -1.91 -3.74
C SER A 167 -21.64 -2.89 -4.47
N ASN A 168 -20.34 -2.57 -4.60
CA ASN A 168 -19.34 -3.47 -5.19
C ASN A 168 -18.28 -3.97 -4.16
N GLY A 169 -18.63 -3.91 -2.86
CA GLY A 169 -17.72 -4.33 -1.78
C GLY A 169 -16.45 -3.50 -1.68
N PHE A 170 -16.43 -2.28 -2.23
CA PHE A 170 -15.25 -1.41 -2.39
C PHE A 170 -14.12 -1.99 -3.25
N ILE A 171 -14.43 -2.96 -4.10
CA ILE A 171 -13.52 -3.46 -5.13
C ILE A 171 -14.01 -2.91 -6.48
N PRO A 172 -13.15 -2.26 -7.28
CA PRO A 172 -13.57 -1.69 -8.54
C PRO A 172 -13.83 -2.78 -9.59
N GLU A 173 -14.73 -2.47 -10.52
CA GLU A 173 -15.02 -3.32 -11.68
C GLU A 173 -14.24 -2.82 -12.91
N PRO A 174 -13.89 -3.71 -13.86
CA PRO A 174 -13.28 -3.32 -15.12
C PRO A 174 -14.14 -2.29 -15.88
N PRO A 175 -13.54 -1.21 -16.39
CA PRO A 175 -14.28 -0.18 -17.12
C PRO A 175 -14.69 -0.68 -18.52
N LYS A 176 -15.80 -0.13 -19.05
CA LYS A 176 -16.21 -0.41 -20.43
C LYS A 176 -15.26 0.19 -21.50
N LYS A 177 -14.50 1.21 -21.13
CA LYS A 177 -13.56 1.90 -22.02
C LYS A 177 -12.17 1.30 -21.84
N HIS A 178 -11.41 1.25 -22.94
CA HIS A 178 -10.02 0.83 -22.91
C HIS A 178 -9.18 1.72 -21.99
N VAL A 179 -8.34 1.08 -21.16
CA VAL A 179 -7.28 1.69 -20.37
C VAL A 179 -6.00 0.87 -20.54
N ASP A 180 -4.84 1.51 -20.44
CA ASP A 180 -3.55 0.87 -20.73
C ASP A 180 -2.88 0.34 -19.46
N VAL A 181 -2.99 1.09 -18.34
CA VAL A 181 -2.38 0.74 -17.06
C VAL A 181 -3.44 0.84 -15.95
N ILE A 182 -3.48 -0.16 -15.09
CA ILE A 182 -4.53 -0.32 -14.08
C ILE A 182 -3.87 -0.49 -12.71
N TYR A 183 -4.14 0.43 -11.78
CA TYR A 183 -3.75 0.24 -10.39
C TYR A 183 -4.84 -0.47 -9.62
N LEU A 184 -4.49 -1.61 -9.03
CA LEU A 184 -5.32 -2.36 -8.08
C LEU A 184 -4.56 -2.53 -6.77
N CYS A 185 -5.26 -2.37 -5.64
CA CYS A 185 -4.69 -2.60 -4.32
C CYS A 185 -5.59 -3.60 -3.56
N SER A 186 -5.02 -4.75 -3.20
CA SER A 186 -5.76 -5.78 -2.46
C SER A 186 -4.85 -6.49 -1.44
N PRO A 187 -5.17 -6.41 -0.15
CA PRO A 187 -6.24 -5.59 0.48
C PRO A 187 -6.02 -4.07 0.28
N ASN A 188 -7.14 -3.34 0.11
CA ASN A 188 -7.09 -1.94 -0.30
C ASN A 188 -6.84 -0.98 0.88
N ASN A 189 -5.96 -0.02 0.66
CA ASN A 189 -5.86 1.20 1.45
C ASN A 189 -6.59 2.33 0.68
N PRO A 190 -7.69 2.91 1.23
CA PRO A 190 -8.06 3.00 2.65
C PRO A 190 -9.16 2.04 3.12
N THR A 191 -9.87 1.32 2.25
CA THR A 191 -11.15 0.68 2.56
C THR A 191 -11.04 -0.62 3.34
N GLY A 192 -9.85 -1.25 3.33
CA GLY A 192 -9.63 -2.57 3.91
C GLY A 192 -10.31 -3.71 3.17
N ALA A 193 -10.85 -3.46 1.98
CA ALA A 193 -11.46 -4.48 1.14
C ALA A 193 -10.40 -5.36 0.48
N ALA A 194 -10.64 -6.67 0.45
CA ALA A 194 -9.82 -7.65 -0.27
C ALA A 194 -10.62 -8.24 -1.45
N ALA A 195 -9.99 -8.35 -2.60
CA ALA A 195 -10.62 -8.84 -3.82
C ALA A 195 -10.84 -10.36 -3.75
N THR A 196 -11.99 -10.83 -4.25
CA THR A 196 -12.23 -12.26 -4.45
C THR A 196 -11.52 -12.78 -5.69
N ARG A 197 -11.44 -14.10 -5.82
CA ARG A 197 -10.87 -14.76 -6.99
C ARG A 197 -11.59 -14.32 -8.26
N GLU A 198 -12.92 -14.36 -8.28
CA GLU A 198 -13.75 -13.97 -9.43
C GLU A 198 -13.53 -12.51 -9.84
N GLN A 199 -13.35 -11.61 -8.85
CA GLN A 199 -13.07 -10.22 -9.14
C GLN A 199 -11.70 -10.04 -9.78
N LEU A 200 -10.67 -10.76 -9.32
CA LEU A 200 -9.35 -10.72 -9.95
C LEU A 200 -9.34 -11.40 -11.32
N GLU A 201 -10.09 -12.49 -11.51
CA GLU A 201 -10.28 -13.15 -12.82
C GLU A 201 -10.89 -12.18 -13.85
N ALA A 202 -11.89 -11.41 -13.45
CA ALA A 202 -12.48 -10.38 -14.31
C ALA A 202 -11.44 -9.31 -14.74
N TRP A 203 -10.56 -8.91 -13.83
CA TRP A 203 -9.49 -7.95 -14.12
C TRP A 203 -8.41 -8.53 -15.02
N VAL A 204 -7.96 -9.76 -14.78
CA VAL A 204 -6.96 -10.44 -15.62
C VAL A 204 -7.53 -10.66 -17.03
N LYS A 205 -8.76 -11.12 -17.14
CA LYS A 205 -9.45 -11.26 -18.43
C LYS A 205 -9.49 -9.94 -19.19
N TYR A 206 -9.95 -8.84 -18.52
CA TYR A 206 -9.96 -7.51 -19.13
C TYR A 206 -8.57 -7.09 -19.60
N ALA A 207 -7.54 -7.28 -18.77
CA ALA A 207 -6.19 -6.86 -19.11
C ALA A 207 -5.61 -7.63 -20.30
N LEU A 208 -5.86 -8.91 -20.41
CA LEU A 208 -5.46 -9.76 -21.54
C LEU A 208 -6.19 -9.33 -22.85
N GLU A 209 -7.52 -9.14 -22.78
CA GLU A 209 -8.32 -8.72 -23.94
C GLU A 209 -7.92 -7.34 -24.47
N HIS A 210 -7.55 -6.43 -23.54
CA HIS A 210 -7.19 -5.03 -23.90
C HIS A 210 -5.69 -4.79 -24.00
N LYS A 211 -4.84 -5.81 -23.76
CA LYS A 211 -3.37 -5.68 -23.69
C LYS A 211 -2.93 -4.62 -22.69
N SER A 212 -3.63 -4.54 -21.55
CA SER A 212 -3.35 -3.62 -20.45
C SER A 212 -2.35 -4.24 -19.47
N VAL A 213 -1.66 -3.40 -18.70
CA VAL A 213 -0.79 -3.83 -17.60
C VAL A 213 -1.47 -3.51 -16.26
N ILE A 214 -1.62 -4.52 -15.42
CA ILE A 214 -2.07 -4.38 -14.04
C ILE A 214 -0.86 -4.12 -13.14
N LEU A 215 -0.90 -3.05 -12.37
CA LEU A 215 0.00 -2.74 -11.26
C LEU A 215 -0.73 -3.13 -9.97
N PHE A 216 -0.41 -4.31 -9.46
CA PHE A 216 -1.11 -4.92 -8.32
C PHE A 216 -0.34 -4.68 -7.03
N ASP A 217 -0.86 -3.81 -6.15
CA ASP A 217 -0.27 -3.54 -4.84
C ASP A 217 -0.85 -4.49 -3.79
N ALA A 218 -0.01 -5.42 -3.33
CA ALA A 218 -0.31 -6.43 -2.34
C ALA A 218 0.42 -6.18 -1.00
N ALA A 219 0.69 -4.91 -0.66
CA ALA A 219 1.43 -4.55 0.56
C ALA A 219 0.76 -5.01 1.87
N TYR A 220 -0.50 -5.39 1.84
CA TYR A 220 -1.27 -5.87 3.00
C TYR A 220 -1.68 -7.34 2.89
N GLU A 221 -1.17 -8.09 1.92
CA GLU A 221 -1.59 -9.47 1.65
C GLU A 221 -1.47 -10.40 2.88
N ALA A 222 -0.43 -10.19 3.70
CA ALA A 222 -0.19 -10.98 4.90
C ALA A 222 -1.33 -10.87 5.95
N TYR A 223 -2.19 -9.85 5.84
CA TYR A 223 -3.37 -9.67 6.71
C TYR A 223 -4.60 -10.42 6.22
N ILE A 224 -4.57 -11.02 5.04
CA ILE A 224 -5.67 -11.85 4.54
C ILE A 224 -5.77 -13.10 5.42
N SER A 225 -6.88 -13.20 6.15
CA SER A 225 -7.17 -14.32 7.06
C SER A 225 -8.18 -15.31 6.50
N ASP A 226 -8.91 -14.92 5.46
CA ASP A 226 -9.87 -15.76 4.75
C ASP A 226 -9.13 -16.61 3.70
N PRO A 227 -9.09 -17.95 3.86
CA PRO A 227 -8.37 -18.83 2.94
C PRO A 227 -8.97 -18.88 1.53
N ALA A 228 -10.19 -18.37 1.33
CA ALA A 228 -10.82 -18.29 0.01
C ALA A 228 -10.32 -17.11 -0.82
N LEU A 229 -9.65 -16.12 -0.20
CA LEU A 229 -9.16 -14.94 -0.89
C LEU A 229 -7.74 -15.12 -1.41
N PRO A 230 -7.46 -14.70 -2.66
CA PRO A 230 -6.10 -14.73 -3.19
C PRO A 230 -5.14 -13.80 -2.44
N HIS A 231 -3.93 -14.29 -2.17
CA HIS A 231 -2.83 -13.50 -1.61
C HIS A 231 -1.95 -12.87 -2.69
N SER A 232 -2.03 -13.36 -3.91
CA SER A 232 -1.29 -12.88 -5.06
C SER A 232 -2.19 -12.85 -6.29
N ILE A 233 -1.98 -11.85 -7.16
CA ILE A 233 -2.67 -11.86 -8.46
C ILE A 233 -2.24 -13.04 -9.32
N TYR A 234 -1.05 -13.60 -9.08
CA TYR A 234 -0.53 -14.75 -9.83
C TYR A 234 -1.19 -16.09 -9.48
N GLU A 235 -2.09 -16.10 -8.49
CA GLU A 235 -3.02 -17.22 -8.30
C GLU A 235 -4.10 -17.28 -9.39
N ILE A 236 -4.22 -16.22 -10.20
CA ILE A 236 -5.16 -16.14 -11.31
C ILE A 236 -4.45 -16.50 -12.61
N SER A 237 -5.02 -17.45 -13.34
CA SER A 237 -4.48 -17.89 -14.65
C SER A 237 -4.36 -16.71 -15.62
N GLY A 238 -3.23 -16.61 -16.31
CA GLY A 238 -2.92 -15.51 -17.25
C GLY A 238 -2.39 -14.24 -16.61
N ALA A 239 -2.39 -14.10 -15.29
CA ALA A 239 -1.91 -12.88 -14.63
C ALA A 239 -0.42 -12.59 -14.91
N ARG A 240 0.42 -13.61 -15.09
CA ARG A 240 1.84 -13.45 -15.43
C ARG A 240 2.07 -12.76 -16.79
N GLU A 241 1.07 -12.76 -17.65
CA GLU A 241 1.12 -12.11 -18.97
C GLU A 241 0.69 -10.64 -18.95
N CYS A 242 0.04 -10.20 -17.86
CA CYS A 242 -0.55 -8.85 -17.79
C CYS A 242 -0.34 -8.11 -16.47
N ALA A 243 0.33 -8.67 -15.46
CA ALA A 243 0.44 -8.03 -14.15
C ALA A 243 1.89 -7.93 -13.63
N ILE A 244 2.17 -6.80 -12.95
CA ILE A 244 3.31 -6.57 -12.06
C ILE A 244 2.77 -6.52 -10.64
N GLU A 245 3.40 -7.24 -9.70
CA GLU A 245 2.97 -7.26 -8.30
C GLU A 245 3.99 -6.56 -7.39
N PHE A 246 3.51 -5.65 -6.54
CA PHE A 246 4.30 -4.98 -5.52
C PHE A 246 4.03 -5.58 -4.15
N ARG A 247 5.08 -5.91 -3.42
CA ARG A 247 5.06 -6.46 -2.06
C ARG A 247 5.88 -5.59 -1.10
N SER A 248 5.61 -5.68 0.20
CA SER A 248 6.30 -4.85 1.18
C SER A 248 6.47 -5.57 2.50
N PHE A 249 7.66 -5.51 3.08
CA PHE A 249 7.92 -5.94 4.45
C PHE A 249 7.52 -4.87 5.49
N SER A 250 7.07 -3.70 5.04
CA SER A 250 6.72 -2.59 5.93
C SER A 250 5.61 -2.94 6.91
N LYS A 251 4.61 -3.74 6.48
CA LYS A 251 3.41 -3.95 7.29
C LYS A 251 3.37 -5.29 8.01
N ASN A 252 3.97 -6.31 7.45
CA ASN A 252 4.06 -7.64 8.07
C ASN A 252 5.30 -7.81 8.94
N GLY A 253 6.43 -7.22 8.55
CA GLY A 253 7.72 -7.32 9.25
C GLY A 253 8.12 -6.09 10.07
N GLY A 254 7.31 -5.01 10.05
CA GLY A 254 7.63 -3.79 10.79
C GLY A 254 8.62 -2.85 10.07
N PHE A 255 8.91 -3.06 8.78
CA PHE A 255 9.99 -2.38 8.05
C PHE A 255 9.63 -0.98 7.54
N THR A 256 8.73 -0.26 8.21
CA THR A 256 8.39 1.12 7.82
C THR A 256 9.58 2.08 7.93
N GLY A 257 10.44 1.89 8.91
CA GLY A 257 11.69 2.65 9.10
C GLY A 257 12.93 1.98 8.49
N THR A 258 12.95 0.64 8.40
CA THR A 258 14.08 -0.14 7.91
C THR A 258 14.18 -0.14 6.39
N ARG A 259 13.06 -0.06 5.70
CA ARG A 259 12.91 0.06 4.25
C ARG A 259 13.31 -1.20 3.46
N CYS A 260 12.38 -2.14 3.28
CA CYS A 260 12.52 -3.26 2.35
C CYS A 260 11.17 -3.63 1.74
N ALA A 261 11.21 -3.96 0.46
CA ALA A 261 10.08 -4.39 -0.35
C ALA A 261 10.59 -5.21 -1.54
N PHE A 262 9.67 -5.69 -2.37
CA PHE A 262 10.05 -6.27 -3.65
C PHE A 262 8.94 -6.12 -4.69
N THR A 263 9.35 -6.13 -5.95
CA THR A 263 8.47 -6.13 -7.11
C THR A 263 8.68 -7.42 -7.89
N VAL A 264 7.59 -8.03 -8.35
CA VAL A 264 7.64 -9.17 -9.27
C VAL A 264 7.29 -8.69 -10.67
N VAL A 265 8.22 -8.87 -11.60
CA VAL A 265 8.04 -8.54 -13.02
C VAL A 265 8.25 -9.81 -13.85
N PRO A 266 7.19 -10.50 -14.28
CA PRO A 266 7.30 -11.72 -15.05
C PRO A 266 8.01 -11.52 -16.39
N LYS A 267 8.86 -12.47 -16.79
CA LYS A 267 9.60 -12.44 -18.06
C LYS A 267 8.69 -12.47 -19.30
N HIS A 268 7.50 -13.03 -19.15
CA HIS A 268 6.51 -13.13 -20.23
C HIS A 268 5.67 -11.87 -20.41
N LEU A 269 5.67 -10.98 -19.42
CA LEU A 269 4.91 -9.74 -19.47
C LEU A 269 5.48 -8.81 -20.55
N ARG A 270 4.62 -8.36 -21.47
CA ARG A 270 4.99 -7.51 -22.60
C ARG A 270 4.12 -6.27 -22.68
N ALA A 271 4.68 -5.19 -23.24
CA ALA A 271 3.96 -4.00 -23.62
C ALA A 271 4.35 -3.54 -25.02
N ALA A 272 3.47 -2.79 -25.67
CA ALA A 272 3.69 -2.32 -27.03
C ALA A 272 4.57 -1.07 -27.07
N THR A 273 5.47 -0.99 -28.05
CA THR A 273 6.13 0.25 -28.46
C THR A 273 5.12 1.17 -29.18
N LYS A 274 5.52 2.40 -29.49
CA LYS A 274 4.70 3.33 -30.30
C LYS A 274 4.38 2.80 -31.70
N THR A 275 5.20 1.89 -32.20
CA THR A 275 5.01 1.24 -33.51
C THR A 275 4.19 -0.04 -33.43
N GLY A 276 3.76 -0.45 -32.23
CA GLY A 276 2.95 -1.66 -31.98
C GLY A 276 3.76 -2.94 -31.75
N GLU A 277 5.09 -2.88 -31.77
CA GLU A 277 5.94 -4.02 -31.48
C GLU A 277 5.88 -4.37 -30.00
N MET A 278 5.68 -5.66 -29.67
CA MET A 278 5.59 -6.14 -28.29
C MET A 278 6.98 -6.41 -27.70
N GLN A 279 7.35 -5.67 -26.67
CA GLN A 279 8.62 -5.79 -25.96
C GLN A 279 8.42 -6.29 -24.53
N PRO A 280 9.32 -7.16 -23.99
CA PRO A 280 9.23 -7.61 -22.61
C PRO A 280 9.54 -6.47 -21.64
N LEU A 281 8.75 -6.34 -20.56
CA LEU A 281 8.96 -5.31 -19.54
C LEU A 281 10.08 -5.66 -18.56
N HIS A 282 10.33 -6.94 -18.32
CA HIS A 282 11.35 -7.42 -17.38
C HIS A 282 12.76 -6.83 -17.65
N PRO A 283 13.37 -6.89 -18.86
CA PRO A 283 14.67 -6.30 -19.12
C PRO A 283 14.67 -4.78 -19.02
N LEU A 284 13.55 -4.11 -19.28
CA LEU A 284 13.43 -2.66 -19.11
C LEU A 284 13.46 -2.30 -17.62
N TRP A 285 12.73 -3.05 -16.78
CA TRP A 285 12.76 -2.86 -15.34
C TRP A 285 14.13 -3.17 -14.76
N LEU A 286 14.77 -4.27 -15.17
CA LEU A 286 16.14 -4.60 -14.78
C LEU A 286 17.08 -3.45 -15.14
N ARG A 287 17.02 -2.92 -16.36
CA ARG A 287 17.85 -1.78 -16.79
C ARG A 287 17.59 -0.53 -15.96
N ARG A 288 16.33 -0.26 -15.62
CA ARG A 288 15.96 0.86 -14.73
C ARG A 288 16.58 0.67 -13.35
N MET A 289 16.46 -0.51 -12.75
CA MET A 289 17.00 -0.82 -11.43
C MET A 289 18.53 -0.68 -11.41
N THR A 290 19.23 -1.27 -12.35
CA THR A 290 20.71 -1.19 -12.44
C THR A 290 21.23 0.21 -12.77
N THR A 291 20.39 1.13 -13.24
CA THR A 291 20.81 2.50 -13.61
C THR A 291 20.47 3.55 -12.55
N LYS A 292 19.31 3.40 -11.87
CA LYS A 292 18.78 4.41 -10.95
C LYS A 292 18.69 3.94 -9.51
N PHE A 293 19.12 2.71 -9.21
CA PHE A 293 19.04 2.12 -7.89
C PHE A 293 20.23 1.18 -7.65
N ASN A 294 20.88 1.28 -6.50
CA ASN A 294 22.09 0.51 -6.16
C ASN A 294 21.80 -0.68 -5.23
N GLY A 295 20.53 -1.09 -5.11
CA GLY A 295 20.14 -2.17 -4.23
C GLY A 295 19.88 -1.73 -2.78
N VAL A 296 19.18 -2.57 -2.05
CA VAL A 296 18.97 -2.44 -0.61
C VAL A 296 20.23 -2.88 0.14
N SER A 297 20.51 -2.26 1.28
CA SER A 297 21.69 -2.62 2.07
C SER A 297 21.71 -4.11 2.46
N TYR A 298 22.89 -4.69 2.54
CA TYR A 298 23.10 -6.07 2.96
C TYR A 298 22.40 -6.39 4.29
N ILE A 299 22.58 -5.52 5.29
CA ILE A 299 22.02 -5.66 6.63
C ILE A 299 20.50 -5.77 6.58
N VAL A 300 19.85 -4.93 5.78
CA VAL A 300 18.39 -4.91 5.63
C VAL A 300 17.88 -6.14 4.89
N GLN A 301 18.61 -6.63 3.90
CA GLN A 301 18.25 -7.86 3.19
C GLN A 301 18.37 -9.10 4.09
N ARG A 302 19.39 -9.18 4.97
CA ARG A 302 19.49 -10.24 5.99
C ARG A 302 18.34 -10.17 7.00
N ALA A 303 17.98 -8.97 7.39
CA ALA A 303 16.81 -8.73 8.24
C ALA A 303 15.50 -9.24 7.57
N ALA A 304 15.31 -8.96 6.28
CA ALA A 304 14.15 -9.41 5.52
C ALA A 304 14.12 -10.95 5.37
N GLU A 305 15.26 -11.58 5.12
CA GLU A 305 15.38 -13.04 5.06
C GLU A 305 14.95 -13.70 6.38
N ALA A 306 15.32 -13.11 7.51
CA ALA A 306 15.00 -13.64 8.84
C ALA A 306 13.48 -13.75 9.11
N LEU A 307 12.65 -12.96 8.42
CA LEU A 307 11.19 -13.06 8.52
C LEU A 307 10.65 -14.42 8.04
N TYR A 308 11.41 -15.11 7.18
CA TYR A 308 11.03 -16.42 6.62
C TYR A 308 11.56 -17.62 7.43
N SER A 309 12.41 -17.38 8.43
CA SER A 309 12.79 -18.43 9.37
C SER A 309 11.56 -18.93 10.17
N PRO A 310 11.59 -20.12 10.76
CA PRO A 310 10.49 -20.60 11.61
C PRO A 310 10.11 -19.61 12.72
N GLU A 311 11.12 -19.06 13.40
CA GLU A 311 10.95 -18.05 14.46
C GLU A 311 10.38 -16.73 13.86
N GLY A 312 10.94 -16.25 12.75
CA GLY A 312 10.49 -15.03 12.08
C GLY A 312 9.03 -15.14 11.63
N LYS A 313 8.63 -16.25 11.04
CA LYS A 313 7.23 -16.53 10.66
C LYS A 313 6.27 -16.49 11.85
N GLN A 314 6.66 -17.09 12.96
CA GLN A 314 5.86 -17.05 14.19
C GLN A 314 5.68 -15.61 14.68
N GLN A 315 6.76 -14.84 14.78
CA GLN A 315 6.74 -13.45 15.24
C GLN A 315 5.93 -12.55 14.30
N VAL A 316 6.01 -12.75 12.98
CA VAL A 316 5.16 -12.07 11.98
C VAL A 316 3.68 -12.39 12.21
N GLN A 317 3.33 -13.66 12.44
CA GLN A 317 1.95 -14.05 12.74
C GLN A 317 1.42 -13.40 14.03
N GLU A 318 2.25 -13.27 15.06
CA GLU A 318 1.91 -12.59 16.30
C GLU A 318 1.61 -11.10 16.07
N LEU A 319 2.44 -10.40 15.27
CA LEU A 319 2.20 -9.01 14.87
C LEU A 319 0.89 -8.85 14.10
N ILE A 320 0.65 -9.70 13.11
CA ILE A 320 -0.58 -9.68 12.32
C ILE A 320 -1.80 -9.91 13.21
N LYS A 321 -1.75 -10.91 14.10
CA LYS A 321 -2.81 -11.21 15.06
C LYS A 321 -3.06 -10.04 16.03
N HIS A 322 -2.00 -9.36 16.47
CA HIS A 322 -2.12 -8.16 17.31
C HIS A 322 -2.94 -7.08 16.60
N TYR A 323 -2.54 -6.70 15.36
CA TYR A 323 -3.20 -5.62 14.63
C TYR A 323 -4.60 -5.99 14.12
N LEU A 324 -4.84 -7.22 13.68
CA LEU A 324 -6.19 -7.66 13.33
C LEU A 324 -7.11 -7.71 14.55
N GLY A 325 -6.59 -8.10 15.70
CA GLY A 325 -7.34 -8.03 16.96
C GLY A 325 -7.68 -6.59 17.36
N ASN A 326 -6.77 -5.62 17.11
CA ASN A 326 -7.07 -4.19 17.29
C ASN A 326 -8.15 -3.72 16.31
N ALA A 327 -8.06 -4.18 15.05
CA ALA A 327 -9.08 -3.86 14.05
C ALA A 327 -10.47 -4.38 14.46
N GLU A 328 -10.56 -5.56 15.03
CA GLU A 328 -11.82 -6.12 15.55
C GLU A 328 -12.39 -5.27 16.69
N VAL A 329 -11.58 -4.85 17.66
CA VAL A 329 -11.98 -3.96 18.74
C VAL A 329 -12.52 -2.65 18.22
N LEU A 330 -11.78 -1.99 17.33
CA LEU A 330 -12.19 -0.72 16.71
C LEU A 330 -13.48 -0.85 15.88
N ARG A 331 -13.62 -1.95 15.11
CA ARG A 331 -14.84 -2.24 14.36
C ARG A 331 -16.06 -2.40 15.29
N LYS A 332 -15.91 -3.17 16.37
CA LYS A 332 -16.96 -3.37 17.37
C LYS A 332 -17.34 -2.06 18.05
N GLY A 333 -16.34 -1.24 18.43
CA GLY A 333 -16.54 0.08 19.04
C GLY A 333 -17.31 1.03 18.13
N ALA A 334 -16.88 1.18 16.87
CA ALA A 334 -17.55 2.03 15.89
C ALA A 334 -18.98 1.57 15.57
N LYS A 335 -19.23 0.24 15.50
CA LYS A 335 -20.59 -0.30 15.34
C LYS A 335 -21.49 0.00 16.55
N LYS A 336 -20.98 -0.14 17.77
CA LYS A 336 -21.71 0.21 19.00
C LYS A 336 -22.01 1.71 19.09
N ALA A 337 -21.15 2.56 18.50
CA ALA A 337 -21.40 3.99 18.31
C ALA A 337 -22.48 4.31 17.24
N GLY A 338 -23.14 3.31 16.68
CA GLY A 338 -24.18 3.47 15.65
C GLY A 338 -23.65 3.73 14.23
N LEU A 339 -22.34 3.61 14.00
CA LEU A 339 -21.72 3.89 12.71
C LEU A 339 -21.73 2.67 11.77
N LYS A 340 -21.84 2.92 10.46
CA LYS A 340 -21.73 1.88 9.44
C LYS A 340 -20.25 1.63 9.12
N VAL A 341 -19.79 0.39 9.30
CA VAL A 341 -18.38 0.02 9.30
C VAL A 341 -18.08 -1.02 8.23
N PHE A 342 -16.97 -0.84 7.52
CA PHE A 342 -16.42 -1.71 6.49
C PHE A 342 -14.93 -1.98 6.77
N GLY A 343 -14.33 -2.96 6.10
CA GLY A 343 -12.92 -3.29 6.27
C GLY A 343 -12.56 -3.84 7.65
N GLY A 344 -11.27 -3.86 7.97
CA GLY A 344 -10.74 -4.32 9.27
C GLY A 344 -10.94 -5.81 9.55
N VAL A 345 -11.03 -6.65 8.49
CA VAL A 345 -11.09 -8.12 8.58
C VAL A 345 -9.85 -8.73 7.96
N ASN A 346 -9.56 -8.41 6.71
CA ASN A 346 -8.38 -8.85 5.97
C ASN A 346 -7.37 -7.72 5.77
N ALA A 347 -7.43 -6.68 6.60
CA ALA A 347 -6.55 -5.52 6.56
C ALA A 347 -6.60 -4.77 7.90
N PRO A 348 -5.56 -3.99 8.24
CA PRO A 348 -5.52 -3.20 9.48
C PRO A 348 -6.31 -1.88 9.36
N TYR A 349 -7.11 -1.69 8.31
CA TYR A 349 -7.88 -0.47 8.07
C TYR A 349 -9.36 -0.68 8.22
N ILE A 350 -9.98 0.16 9.06
CA ILE A 350 -11.40 0.24 9.29
C ILE A 350 -11.92 1.47 8.51
N TRP A 351 -12.85 1.24 7.60
CA TRP A 351 -13.50 2.25 6.80
C TRP A 351 -14.89 2.53 7.35
N VAL A 352 -15.12 3.73 7.82
CA VAL A 352 -16.33 4.09 8.57
C VAL A 352 -17.08 5.17 7.81
N ARG A 353 -18.38 4.93 7.60
CA ARG A 353 -19.27 5.94 7.00
C ARG A 353 -19.62 6.99 8.04
N THR A 354 -19.51 8.27 7.68
CA THR A 354 -19.98 9.38 8.53
C THR A 354 -21.51 9.36 8.64
N PRO A 355 -22.08 9.92 9.70
CA PRO A 355 -23.52 10.16 9.79
C PRO A 355 -24.04 11.02 8.62
N LYS A 356 -25.33 10.90 8.33
CA LYS A 356 -25.94 11.65 7.23
C LYS A 356 -25.76 13.16 7.41
N GLY A 357 -25.23 13.83 6.39
CA GLY A 357 -24.98 15.27 6.39
C GLY A 357 -23.65 15.70 7.00
N VAL A 358 -22.87 14.77 7.54
CA VAL A 358 -21.53 15.05 8.10
C VAL A 358 -20.46 14.75 7.05
N THR A 359 -19.65 15.75 6.69
CA THR A 359 -18.51 15.59 5.77
C THR A 359 -17.36 14.85 6.44
N SER A 360 -16.42 14.33 5.62
CA SER A 360 -15.21 13.64 6.10
C SER A 360 -14.39 14.52 7.04
N TRP A 361 -14.24 15.82 6.73
CA TRP A 361 -13.49 16.76 7.57
C TRP A 361 -14.25 17.17 8.83
N GLN A 362 -15.59 17.33 8.77
CA GLN A 362 -16.40 17.59 9.97
C GLN A 362 -16.32 16.41 10.95
N ALA A 363 -16.35 15.17 10.44
CA ALA A 363 -16.13 14.00 11.27
C ALA A 363 -14.74 13.98 11.91
N PHE A 364 -13.70 14.35 11.14
CA PHE A 364 -12.33 14.47 11.65
C PHE A 364 -12.26 15.50 12.80
N ASP A 365 -12.76 16.72 12.58
CA ASP A 365 -12.71 17.79 13.58
C ASP A 365 -13.49 17.41 14.84
N LYS A 366 -14.67 16.79 14.69
CA LYS A 366 -15.47 16.31 15.82
C LYS A 366 -14.74 15.25 16.63
N ILE A 367 -14.20 14.22 15.98
CA ILE A 367 -13.49 13.12 16.66
C ILE A 367 -12.21 13.65 17.33
N LEU A 368 -11.49 14.58 16.70
CA LEU A 368 -10.30 15.19 17.29
C LEU A 368 -10.65 16.00 18.56
N ASN A 369 -11.67 16.86 18.48
CA ASN A 369 -11.98 17.79 19.58
C ASN A 369 -12.71 17.11 20.74
N GLU A 370 -13.64 16.18 20.48
CA GLU A 370 -14.48 15.58 21.51
C GLU A 370 -13.93 14.26 22.03
N ALA A 371 -13.25 13.45 21.16
CA ALA A 371 -12.70 12.15 21.55
C ALA A 371 -11.17 12.16 21.73
N ASN A 372 -10.46 13.22 21.37
CA ASN A 372 -8.99 13.27 21.35
C ASN A 372 -8.39 12.11 20.53
N VAL A 373 -8.97 11.82 19.36
CA VAL A 373 -8.52 10.77 18.45
C VAL A 373 -8.24 11.37 17.07
N VAL A 374 -7.10 11.04 16.49
CA VAL A 374 -6.75 11.40 15.12
C VAL A 374 -7.12 10.25 14.19
N ILE A 375 -8.02 10.51 13.26
CA ILE A 375 -8.38 9.58 12.16
C ILE A 375 -7.91 10.16 10.82
N THR A 376 -8.23 9.52 9.70
CA THR A 376 -7.96 10.09 8.37
C THR A 376 -9.27 10.38 7.65
N PRO A 377 -9.55 11.63 7.24
CA PRO A 377 -10.73 11.96 6.45
C PRO A 377 -10.73 11.22 5.12
N GLY A 378 -11.86 10.63 4.77
CA GLY A 378 -11.98 9.80 3.57
C GLY A 378 -11.84 10.58 2.26
N SER A 379 -12.26 11.85 2.23
CA SER A 379 -12.11 12.74 1.07
C SER A 379 -10.65 12.90 0.62
N GLY A 380 -9.68 12.68 1.51
CA GLY A 380 -8.26 12.70 1.18
C GLY A 380 -7.78 11.51 0.35
N PHE A 381 -8.62 10.48 0.17
CA PHE A 381 -8.31 9.31 -0.65
C PHE A 381 -9.02 9.34 -2.02
N GLY A 382 -9.74 10.40 -2.33
CA GLY A 382 -10.48 10.56 -3.57
C GLY A 382 -11.95 10.98 -3.35
N SER A 383 -12.63 11.30 -4.44
CA SER A 383 -13.99 11.86 -4.39
C SER A 383 -15.02 10.90 -3.79
N LYS A 384 -14.84 9.58 -3.98
CA LYS A 384 -15.72 8.53 -3.42
C LYS A 384 -15.40 8.20 -1.97
N GLY A 385 -14.33 8.80 -1.42
CA GLY A 385 -14.02 8.77 0.00
C GLY A 385 -14.79 9.82 0.81
N GLU A 386 -15.43 10.81 0.18
CA GLU A 386 -16.27 11.78 0.90
C GLU A 386 -17.45 11.10 1.59
N GLY A 387 -17.74 11.52 2.84
CA GLY A 387 -18.71 10.88 3.70
C GLY A 387 -18.20 9.61 4.40
N TYR A 388 -16.87 9.45 4.45
CA TYR A 388 -16.18 8.37 5.17
C TYR A 388 -14.97 8.89 5.92
N PHE A 389 -14.43 8.05 6.82
CA PHE A 389 -13.11 8.21 7.41
C PHE A 389 -12.45 6.85 7.65
N ARG A 390 -11.11 6.85 7.70
CA ARG A 390 -10.32 5.66 7.98
C ARG A 390 -9.81 5.69 9.41
N ILE A 391 -9.94 4.57 10.13
CA ILE A 391 -9.24 4.30 11.38
C ILE A 391 -8.16 3.25 11.09
N SER A 392 -6.94 3.50 11.54
CA SER A 392 -5.82 2.54 11.48
C SER A 392 -5.78 1.71 12.76
N ALA A 393 -5.63 0.41 12.62
CA ALA A 393 -5.45 -0.52 13.74
C ALA A 393 -3.98 -0.64 14.20
N PHE A 394 -3.06 0.04 13.55
CA PHE A 394 -1.67 0.13 13.97
C PHE A 394 -1.56 0.96 15.25
N ASN A 395 -1.66 0.28 16.38
CA ASN A 395 -1.62 0.89 17.72
C ASN A 395 -1.44 -0.18 18.78
N SER A 396 -1.23 0.22 20.06
CA SER A 396 -1.32 -0.70 21.17
C SER A 396 -2.76 -1.16 21.39
N ARG A 397 -2.94 -2.33 22.05
CA ARG A 397 -4.26 -2.86 22.42
C ARG A 397 -5.01 -1.88 23.31
N ALA A 398 -4.37 -1.31 24.32
CA ALA A 398 -4.97 -0.36 25.24
C ALA A 398 -5.50 0.89 24.51
N ASN A 399 -4.74 1.42 23.54
CA ASN A 399 -5.20 2.54 22.74
C ASN A 399 -6.39 2.17 21.85
N ALA A 400 -6.40 0.98 21.23
CA ALA A 400 -7.52 0.52 20.41
C ALA A 400 -8.82 0.39 21.22
N GLU A 401 -8.72 -0.14 22.45
CA GLU A 401 -9.86 -0.25 23.38
C GLU A 401 -10.35 1.12 23.84
N GLU A 402 -9.44 2.04 24.16
CA GLU A 402 -9.79 3.40 24.57
C GLU A 402 -10.42 4.19 23.41
N VAL A 403 -9.92 4.07 22.18
CA VAL A 403 -10.56 4.67 20.99
C VAL A 403 -11.96 4.11 20.79
N ALA A 404 -12.13 2.79 20.91
CA ALA A 404 -13.45 2.15 20.80
C ALA A 404 -14.43 2.65 21.86
N ARG A 405 -13.98 2.89 23.10
CA ARG A 405 -14.78 3.47 24.19
C ARG A 405 -15.17 4.91 23.87
N ARG A 406 -14.19 5.78 23.52
CA ARG A 406 -14.44 7.21 23.22
C ARG A 406 -15.39 7.42 22.05
N LEU A 407 -15.30 6.59 21.01
CA LEU A 407 -16.21 6.67 19.85
C LEU A 407 -17.67 6.43 20.25
N GLN A 408 -17.95 5.59 21.26
CA GLN A 408 -19.29 5.30 21.75
C GLN A 408 -19.89 6.46 22.57
N GLU A 409 -19.06 7.34 23.10
CA GLU A 409 -19.48 8.51 23.87
C GLU A 409 -19.83 9.72 22.99
N LEU A 410 -19.41 9.69 21.71
CA LEU A 410 -19.71 10.77 20.75
C LEU A 410 -21.20 10.82 20.42
N LYS A 411 -21.77 12.01 20.55
CA LYS A 411 -23.13 12.30 20.07
C LYS A 411 -23.02 12.86 18.65
N TRP A 412 -23.45 12.09 17.69
CA TRP A 412 -23.38 12.46 16.27
C TRP A 412 -24.55 13.34 15.84
#